data_f6581a6ce6a94aae2472e4180104574a
#
_entry.id   f6581a6ce6a94aae2472e4180104574a
#
_cell.length_a   1.000
_cell.length_b   1.000
_cell.length_c   1.000
_cell.angle_alpha   90.00
_cell.angle_beta   90.00
_cell.angle_gamma   90.00
#
_symmetry.space_group_name_H-M   'P 1'
#
loop_
_entity.id
_entity.type
_entity.pdbx_description
1 polymer ?
#
loop_
_entity_poly.entity_id
_entity_poly.type
_entity_poly.pdbx_seq_one_letter_code
_entity_poly.pdbx_strand_id
1 'polypeptide(L)'
;KYGEEIAGYLLQLQIPYYTKKSSDLLQLPLIRKILLLLRFLQAEHDVPYSGDELLFELLHLDLFGITPLEIAKLSLEAAGRKHNDLNGSIRALLHEKTNGAGADLFTNTQPLAKAGTLVEELIAAVPNTTLQQLLEKIIQQTGLLAQVMQHTDKHELLRILTAFFDFVKEETHRKPDLSVDGLLNLMELMQKEKISLPYVQVSGHEKGVNLLTAHGSKGLEFQYVFIAGALADKWEKKRKPSDGYSYPDNLFGLSTTGSNEEELRRLFYVAVTRAEEHLFVSYSKYNNSGKEVEPSRFVIELMDGFEIPIERIVLDQEVISSFSSLALAAPARPEIAQIEEDVLAPLLARFTMNVTALNNYLHCPLEFYYRTLIRIPSPKNEATEFGSAVHTALERLFRRMLDSGTETFPDKSIFIQDFEQHMRRYRESFTKEQFKRRMEYGQLILSDYYDYSLEGFNKIVAIERNIRNVVVNGVPLKGKLDKLEFDGKMVNVVDYKTGDPEKAAEKISGPTAKNPLGGDYWRQAVFYKILVDHYEQRGWQAVSTEFDFVEPTKQKEYQRKKIVINPTDVEIVKEQITMVWEKIQAKDFYTGCGKADCHWCNFVKTHQLAVELHTLEEEEGTSGD
;
A
#
# COMPACT_ATOMS: atom_id res chain seq x y z
N LYS A 1 -1.09 23.77 -1.81
CA LYS A 1 -0.51 23.33 -3.09
C LYS A 1 0.48 24.34 -3.65
N TYR A 2 0.09 25.60 -3.96
CA TYR A 2 1.04 26.64 -4.41
C TYR A 2 2.15 26.93 -3.40
N GLY A 3 1.81 27.07 -2.13
CA GLY A 3 2.79 27.35 -1.08
C GLY A 3 3.83 26.24 -0.91
N GLU A 4 3.48 24.99 -1.15
CA GLU A 4 4.41 23.85 -1.09
C GLU A 4 5.36 23.83 -2.27
N GLU A 5 4.87 24.16 -3.48
CA GLU A 5 5.70 24.28 -4.67
C GLU A 5 6.70 25.43 -4.52
N ILE A 6 6.24 26.59 -4.04
CA ILE A 6 7.11 27.76 -3.79
C ILE A 6 8.13 27.45 -2.67
N ALA A 7 7.71 26.78 -1.57
CA ALA A 7 8.61 26.39 -0.50
C ALA A 7 9.74 25.46 -1.00
N GLY A 8 9.42 24.52 -1.90
CA GLY A 8 10.41 23.67 -2.56
C GLY A 8 11.46 24.47 -3.34
N TYR A 9 11.05 25.50 -4.07
CA TYR A 9 11.97 26.38 -4.79
C TYR A 9 12.84 27.23 -3.87
N LEU A 10 12.23 27.82 -2.83
CA LEU A 10 12.96 28.62 -1.86
C LEU A 10 14.03 27.77 -1.16
N LEU A 11 13.71 26.51 -0.87
CA LEU A 11 14.65 25.56 -0.28
C LEU A 11 15.83 25.27 -1.22
N GLN A 12 15.57 25.01 -2.51
CA GLN A 12 16.61 24.76 -3.51
C GLN A 12 17.51 25.97 -3.75
N LEU A 13 16.93 27.17 -3.70
CA LEU A 13 17.67 28.43 -3.82
C LEU A 13 18.31 28.86 -2.50
N GLN A 14 18.23 28.05 -1.44
CA GLN A 14 18.73 28.36 -0.10
C GLN A 14 18.17 29.68 0.47
N ILE A 15 16.97 30.07 0.05
CA ILE A 15 16.27 31.24 0.56
C ILE A 15 15.48 30.84 1.79
N PRO A 16 15.75 31.43 2.96
CA PRO A 16 14.99 31.11 4.16
C PRO A 16 13.54 31.52 4.02
N TYR A 17 12.63 30.66 4.37
CA TYR A 17 11.20 30.93 4.38
C TYR A 17 10.55 30.51 5.68
N TYR A 18 9.36 31.03 5.94
CA TYR A 18 8.53 30.73 7.10
C TYR A 18 7.15 30.33 6.64
N THR A 19 6.65 29.20 7.13
CA THR A 19 5.30 28.76 6.83
C THR A 19 4.65 28.13 8.07
N LYS A 20 3.35 28.41 8.23
CA LYS A 20 2.50 27.67 9.16
C LYS A 20 1.67 26.68 8.36
N LYS A 21 2.05 25.42 8.44
CA LYS A 21 1.33 24.35 7.76
C LYS A 21 0.43 23.65 8.77
N SER A 22 -0.87 23.63 8.51
CA SER A 22 -1.77 22.71 9.19
C SER A 22 -1.63 21.34 8.53
N SER A 23 -1.14 20.38 9.30
CA SER A 23 -1.01 18.99 8.89
C SER A 23 -1.94 18.12 9.74
N ASP A 24 -2.33 16.98 9.23
CA ASP A 24 -3.00 15.99 10.04
C ASP A 24 -1.98 15.28 10.93
N LEU A 25 -2.16 15.38 12.25
CA LEU A 25 -1.28 14.77 13.25
C LEU A 25 -1.08 13.27 13.00
N LEU A 26 -2.14 12.56 12.59
CA LEU A 26 -2.12 11.13 12.34
C LEU A 26 -1.27 10.74 11.11
N GLN A 27 -0.95 11.70 10.25
CA GLN A 27 -0.13 11.47 9.06
C GLN A 27 1.36 11.76 9.29
N LEU A 28 1.72 12.33 10.44
CA LEU A 28 3.12 12.65 10.73
C LEU A 28 3.97 11.39 10.96
N PRO A 29 5.22 11.34 10.46
CA PRO A 29 6.06 10.15 10.51
C PRO A 29 6.23 9.56 11.91
N LEU A 30 6.43 10.40 12.91
CA LEU A 30 6.57 9.97 14.30
C LEU A 30 5.31 9.25 14.81
N ILE A 31 4.14 9.80 14.51
CA ILE A 31 2.86 9.21 14.94
C ILE A 31 2.57 7.92 14.17
N ARG A 32 2.92 7.85 12.89
CA ARG A 32 2.79 6.61 12.11
C ARG A 32 3.61 5.46 12.71
N LYS A 33 4.83 5.73 13.24
CA LYS A 33 5.63 4.72 13.95
C LYS A 33 4.86 4.16 15.17
N ILE A 34 4.24 5.05 15.95
CA ILE A 34 3.43 4.64 17.13
C ILE A 34 2.18 3.86 16.69
N LEU A 35 1.49 4.32 15.65
CA LEU A 35 0.29 3.63 15.13
C LEU A 35 0.63 2.24 14.59
N LEU A 36 1.78 2.08 13.94
CA LEU A 36 2.26 0.78 13.48
C LEU A 36 2.47 -0.18 14.66
N LEU A 37 3.10 0.29 15.74
CA LEU A 37 3.25 -0.47 16.99
C LEU A 37 1.89 -0.86 17.59
N LEU A 38 0.96 0.07 17.69
CA LEU A 38 -0.37 -0.22 18.23
C LEU A 38 -1.13 -1.23 17.37
N ARG A 39 -1.06 -1.13 16.03
CA ARG A 39 -1.67 -2.11 15.12
C ARG A 39 -1.06 -3.49 15.28
N PHE A 40 0.26 -3.57 15.42
CA PHE A 40 0.95 -4.83 15.68
C PHE A 40 0.48 -5.46 16.99
N LEU A 41 0.46 -4.68 18.08
CA LEU A 41 0.03 -5.16 19.39
C LEU A 41 -1.43 -5.63 19.39
N GLN A 42 -2.31 -4.94 18.65
CA GLN A 42 -3.71 -5.34 18.50
C GLN A 42 -3.83 -6.64 17.70
N ALA A 43 -3.10 -6.77 16.59
CA ALA A 43 -3.12 -7.99 15.79
C ALA A 43 -2.67 -9.21 16.61
N GLU A 44 -1.60 -9.08 17.39
CA GLU A 44 -1.09 -10.14 18.25
C GLU A 44 -2.00 -10.46 19.45
N HIS A 45 -2.74 -9.46 19.94
CA HIS A 45 -3.74 -9.65 20.98
C HIS A 45 -4.95 -10.43 20.46
N ASP A 46 -5.46 -10.09 19.27
CA ASP A 46 -6.63 -10.74 18.68
C ASP A 46 -6.34 -12.17 18.23
N VAL A 47 -5.22 -12.33 17.54
CA VAL A 47 -4.80 -13.62 16.99
C VAL A 47 -3.28 -13.76 17.15
N PRO A 48 -2.80 -14.53 18.13
CA PRO A 48 -1.37 -14.73 18.33
C PRO A 48 -0.64 -15.17 17.07
N TYR A 49 0.53 -14.60 16.82
CA TYR A 49 1.36 -14.81 15.63
C TYR A 49 0.75 -14.34 14.30
N SER A 50 -0.26 -13.47 14.32
CA SER A 50 -0.84 -12.89 13.11
C SER A 50 -0.16 -11.58 12.69
N GLY A 51 0.60 -10.95 13.57
CA GLY A 51 1.24 -9.66 13.39
C GLY A 51 2.57 -9.67 12.62
N ASP A 52 3.00 -10.80 12.05
CA ASP A 52 4.32 -10.95 11.42
C ASP A 52 4.63 -9.90 10.32
N GLU A 53 3.65 -9.50 9.52
CA GLU A 53 3.83 -8.46 8.49
C GLU A 53 4.12 -7.09 9.13
N LEU A 54 3.35 -6.75 10.17
CA LEU A 54 3.55 -5.52 10.92
C LEU A 54 4.85 -5.56 11.71
N LEU A 55 5.22 -6.71 12.28
CA LEU A 55 6.47 -6.91 12.98
C LEU A 55 7.66 -6.75 12.03
N PHE A 56 7.57 -7.27 10.81
CA PHE A 56 8.59 -7.07 9.80
C PHE A 56 8.81 -5.57 9.51
N GLU A 57 7.74 -4.80 9.35
CA GLU A 57 7.84 -3.34 9.17
C GLU A 57 8.46 -2.67 10.41
N LEU A 58 8.05 -3.09 11.60
CA LEU A 58 8.57 -2.54 12.86
C LEU A 58 10.07 -2.76 13.03
N LEU A 59 10.57 -3.95 12.68
CA LEU A 59 12.00 -4.27 12.82
C LEU A 59 12.89 -3.41 11.92
N HIS A 60 12.34 -2.82 10.85
CA HIS A 60 13.05 -1.86 10.00
C HIS A 60 13.11 -0.45 10.59
N LEU A 61 12.38 -0.19 11.68
CA LEU A 61 12.52 1.11 12.34
C LEU A 61 13.89 1.22 13.00
N ASP A 62 14.49 2.38 12.86
CA ASP A 62 15.78 2.75 13.48
C ASP A 62 15.80 2.57 15.01
N LEU A 63 14.61 2.40 15.62
CA LEU A 63 14.43 2.11 17.04
C LEU A 63 15.13 0.83 17.52
N PHE A 64 15.20 -0.18 16.64
CA PHE A 64 15.70 -1.51 16.99
C PHE A 64 17.17 -1.73 16.64
N GLY A 65 17.74 -0.90 15.75
CA GLY A 65 19.13 -1.02 15.32
C GLY A 65 19.47 -2.34 14.63
N ILE A 66 18.48 -2.97 13.98
CA ILE A 66 18.62 -4.24 13.26
C ILE A 66 18.88 -3.92 11.78
N THR A 67 19.89 -4.55 11.19
CA THR A 67 20.19 -4.31 9.78
C THR A 67 19.14 -4.96 8.87
N PRO A 68 18.84 -4.38 7.69
CA PRO A 68 17.91 -4.99 6.73
C PRO A 68 18.29 -6.42 6.33
N LEU A 69 19.57 -6.74 6.30
CA LEU A 69 20.09 -8.08 6.02
C LEU A 69 19.66 -9.08 7.11
N GLU A 70 19.78 -8.72 8.38
CA GLU A 70 19.36 -9.59 9.49
C GLU A 70 17.87 -9.83 9.48
N ILE A 71 17.07 -8.81 9.14
CA ILE A 71 15.62 -8.95 8.99
C ILE A 71 15.29 -9.88 7.80
N ALA A 72 16.01 -9.75 6.70
CA ALA A 72 15.84 -10.64 5.54
C ALA A 72 16.17 -12.10 5.89
N LYS A 73 17.27 -12.35 6.59
CA LYS A 73 17.65 -13.70 7.07
C LYS A 73 16.57 -14.29 7.98
N LEU A 74 16.03 -13.49 8.91
CA LEU A 74 14.95 -13.88 9.80
C LEU A 74 13.69 -14.27 9.03
N SER A 75 13.33 -13.50 8.01
CA SER A 75 12.17 -13.77 7.14
C SER A 75 12.33 -15.06 6.32
N LEU A 76 13.55 -15.30 5.81
CA LEU A 76 13.85 -16.54 5.08
C LEU A 76 13.79 -17.77 6.00
N GLU A 77 14.30 -17.68 7.22
CA GLU A 77 14.20 -18.74 8.22
C GLU A 77 12.73 -19.03 8.56
N ALA A 78 11.92 -17.98 8.79
CA ALA A 78 10.49 -18.09 9.04
C ALA A 78 9.76 -18.80 7.90
N ALA A 79 10.03 -18.38 6.65
CA ALA A 79 9.44 -18.99 5.47
C ALA A 79 9.85 -20.47 5.30
N GLY A 80 11.11 -20.80 5.57
CA GLY A 80 11.60 -22.18 5.54
C GLY A 80 10.90 -23.08 6.56
N ARG A 81 10.66 -22.59 7.77
CA ARG A 81 9.93 -23.33 8.82
C ARG A 81 8.45 -23.53 8.45
N LYS A 82 7.76 -22.53 7.93
CA LYS A 82 6.38 -22.66 7.44
C LYS A 82 6.26 -23.74 6.36
N HIS A 83 7.27 -23.88 5.52
CA HIS A 83 7.28 -24.91 4.48
C HIS A 83 7.37 -26.33 5.04
N ASN A 84 7.95 -26.50 6.22
CA ASN A 84 8.15 -27.78 6.90
C ASN A 84 7.11 -28.04 8.02
N ASP A 85 5.96 -27.37 7.99
CA ASP A 85 4.89 -27.43 9.02
C ASP A 85 5.37 -27.09 10.46
N LEU A 86 6.47 -26.36 10.57
CA LEU A 86 6.99 -25.84 11.84
C LEU A 86 6.46 -24.41 12.09
N ASN A 87 6.55 -23.95 13.34
CA ASN A 87 6.19 -22.59 13.67
C ASN A 87 7.14 -21.58 13.00
N GLY A 88 6.72 -21.04 11.85
CA GLY A 88 7.47 -20.15 10.99
C GLY A 88 7.09 -18.67 11.18
N SER A 89 6.73 -18.25 12.40
CA SER A 89 6.49 -16.85 12.72
C SER A 89 7.80 -16.11 13.00
N ILE A 90 7.92 -14.86 12.54
CA ILE A 90 9.03 -13.95 12.88
C ILE A 90 9.08 -13.73 14.38
N ARG A 91 7.92 -13.55 15.02
CA ARG A 91 7.81 -13.40 16.48
C ARG A 91 8.38 -14.62 17.21
N ALA A 92 8.01 -15.83 16.79
CA ALA A 92 8.53 -17.06 17.41
C ALA A 92 10.05 -17.17 17.28
N LEU A 93 10.59 -16.83 16.12
CA LEU A 93 12.04 -16.80 15.87
C LEU A 93 12.77 -15.77 16.73
N LEU A 94 12.22 -14.56 16.85
CA LEU A 94 12.78 -13.56 17.75
C LEU A 94 12.82 -14.04 19.19
N HIS A 95 11.76 -14.67 19.67
CA HIS A 95 11.70 -15.25 21.01
C HIS A 95 12.74 -16.36 21.22
N GLU A 96 12.96 -17.23 20.23
CA GLU A 96 14.03 -18.23 20.27
C GLU A 96 15.43 -17.60 20.33
N LYS A 97 15.68 -16.53 19.54
CA LYS A 97 16.97 -15.79 19.57
C LYS A 97 17.21 -15.12 20.92
N THR A 98 16.16 -14.69 21.62
CA THR A 98 16.25 -14.14 22.98
C THR A 98 16.81 -15.18 23.96
N ASN A 99 16.48 -16.45 23.76
CA ASN A 99 16.89 -17.57 24.61
C ASN A 99 18.21 -18.24 24.18
N GLY A 100 18.96 -17.64 23.25
CA GLY A 100 20.27 -18.14 22.82
C GLY A 100 20.25 -19.34 21.87
N ALA A 101 19.10 -19.71 21.33
CA ALA A 101 18.98 -20.81 20.37
C ALA A 101 19.19 -20.31 18.93
N GLY A 102 20.10 -20.95 18.17
CA GLY A 102 20.25 -20.75 16.72
C GLY A 102 21.16 -19.57 16.31
N ALA A 103 22.41 -19.58 16.77
CA ALA A 103 23.37 -18.48 16.52
C ALA A 103 24.02 -18.47 15.13
N ASP A 104 23.90 -19.53 14.33
CA ASP A 104 24.81 -19.76 13.19
C ASP A 104 24.59 -18.91 11.92
N LEU A 105 23.46 -18.23 11.78
CA LEU A 105 23.15 -17.44 10.59
C LEU A 105 23.25 -15.90 10.76
N PHE A 106 23.38 -15.43 12.00
CA PHE A 106 23.33 -14.02 12.33
C PHE A 106 24.67 -13.49 12.83
N THR A 107 25.10 -12.37 12.27
CA THR A 107 26.36 -11.71 12.63
C THR A 107 26.24 -10.97 13.99
N ASN A 108 25.05 -10.43 14.30
CA ASN A 108 24.78 -9.72 15.56
C ASN A 108 23.39 -10.09 16.11
N THR A 109 23.34 -10.96 17.11
CA THR A 109 22.10 -11.42 17.74
C THR A 109 21.56 -10.48 18.81
N GLN A 110 22.38 -9.55 19.32
CA GLN A 110 21.99 -8.68 20.44
C GLN A 110 20.81 -7.74 20.13
N PRO A 111 20.75 -7.03 18.98
CA PRO A 111 19.57 -6.23 18.64
C PRO A 111 18.31 -7.08 18.45
N LEU A 112 18.43 -8.27 17.85
CA LEU A 112 17.31 -9.19 17.66
C LEU A 112 16.76 -9.69 19.00
N ALA A 113 17.63 -10.06 19.95
CA ALA A 113 17.23 -10.48 21.28
C ALA A 113 16.54 -9.35 22.06
N LYS A 114 17.06 -8.12 21.99
CA LYS A 114 16.42 -6.94 22.59
C LYS A 114 15.04 -6.69 22.00
N ALA A 115 14.91 -6.75 20.66
CA ALA A 115 13.63 -6.56 19.99
C ALA A 115 12.63 -7.65 20.39
N GLY A 116 13.06 -8.92 20.47
CA GLY A 116 12.22 -10.01 20.90
C GLY A 116 11.71 -9.85 22.34
N THR A 117 12.59 -9.48 23.27
CA THR A 117 12.19 -9.20 24.66
C THR A 117 11.16 -8.07 24.73
N LEU A 118 11.44 -6.96 24.05
CA LEU A 118 10.56 -5.80 24.04
C LEU A 118 9.19 -6.12 23.44
N VAL A 119 9.15 -6.87 22.34
CA VAL A 119 7.92 -7.28 21.67
C VAL A 119 7.06 -8.10 22.62
N GLU A 120 7.62 -9.10 23.30
CA GLU A 120 6.88 -9.93 24.26
C GLU A 120 6.39 -9.12 25.47
N GLU A 121 7.21 -8.22 26.01
CA GLU A 121 6.82 -7.32 27.10
C GLU A 121 5.65 -6.41 26.72
N LEU A 122 5.66 -5.84 25.52
CA LEU A 122 4.58 -4.97 25.04
C LEU A 122 3.29 -5.75 24.77
N ILE A 123 3.38 -6.95 24.17
CA ILE A 123 2.22 -7.83 23.97
C ILE A 123 1.60 -8.20 25.32
N ALA A 124 2.42 -8.60 26.29
CA ALA A 124 1.95 -8.92 27.64
C ALA A 124 1.34 -7.71 28.36
N ALA A 125 1.75 -6.50 28.04
CA ALA A 125 1.20 -5.29 28.62
C ALA A 125 -0.21 -4.93 28.11
N VAL A 126 -0.58 -5.30 26.88
CA VAL A 126 -1.88 -4.94 26.28
C VAL A 126 -3.08 -5.26 27.19
N PRO A 127 -3.27 -6.50 27.69
CA PRO A 127 -4.40 -6.81 28.54
C PRO A 127 -4.24 -6.31 30.00
N ASN A 128 -3.04 -5.88 30.41
CA ASN A 128 -2.69 -5.61 31.79
C ASN A 128 -2.48 -4.13 32.11
N THR A 129 -2.59 -3.25 31.14
CA THR A 129 -2.35 -1.80 31.33
C THR A 129 -3.45 -0.97 30.67
N THR A 130 -3.65 0.25 31.15
CA THR A 130 -4.53 1.21 30.46
C THR A 130 -3.87 1.67 29.15
N LEU A 131 -4.68 2.15 28.22
CA LEU A 131 -4.19 2.65 26.93
C LEU A 131 -3.13 3.76 27.09
N GLN A 132 -3.31 4.65 28.06
CA GLN A 132 -2.33 5.72 28.36
C GLN A 132 -1.00 5.13 28.89
N GLN A 133 -1.06 4.14 29.80
CA GLN A 133 0.14 3.47 30.31
C GLN A 133 0.84 2.64 29.24
N LEU A 134 0.08 1.99 28.35
CA LEU A 134 0.65 1.28 27.20
C LEU A 134 1.39 2.23 26.26
N LEU A 135 0.79 3.39 25.96
CA LEU A 135 1.41 4.41 25.11
C LEU A 135 2.69 4.97 25.76
N GLU A 136 2.67 5.22 27.06
CA GLU A 136 3.87 5.63 27.81
C GLU A 136 4.97 4.57 27.74
N LYS A 137 4.64 3.30 27.94
CA LYS A 137 5.60 2.18 27.80
C LYS A 137 6.19 2.13 26.39
N ILE A 138 5.34 2.24 25.36
CA ILE A 138 5.82 2.31 23.96
C ILE A 138 6.85 3.44 23.82
N ILE A 139 6.53 4.64 24.23
CA ILE A 139 7.41 5.82 24.08
C ILE A 139 8.75 5.64 24.80
N GLN A 140 8.73 5.06 26.00
CA GLN A 140 9.93 4.91 26.83
C GLN A 140 10.76 3.68 26.45
N GLN A 141 10.13 2.50 26.33
CA GLN A 141 10.85 1.23 26.21
C GLN A 141 11.35 0.95 24.79
N THR A 142 10.68 1.48 23.75
CA THR A 142 11.18 1.35 22.38
C THR A 142 12.39 2.25 22.08
N GLY A 143 12.76 3.15 22.97
CA GLY A 143 13.80 4.14 22.71
C GLY A 143 13.33 5.34 21.87
N LEU A 144 12.03 5.42 21.53
CA LEU A 144 11.47 6.51 20.73
C LEU A 144 11.74 7.88 21.35
N LEU A 145 11.56 8.01 22.67
CA LEU A 145 11.85 9.26 23.38
C LEU A 145 13.33 9.62 23.28
N ALA A 146 14.23 8.65 23.45
CA ALA A 146 15.67 8.87 23.35
C ALA A 146 16.06 9.35 21.93
N GLN A 147 15.49 8.74 20.91
CA GLN A 147 15.69 9.17 19.52
C GLN A 147 15.18 10.59 19.27
N VAL A 148 13.99 10.93 19.78
CA VAL A 148 13.44 12.29 19.71
C VAL A 148 14.37 13.29 20.39
N MET A 149 14.90 12.98 21.55
CA MET A 149 15.79 13.87 22.31
C MET A 149 17.15 14.11 21.65
N GLN A 150 17.61 13.19 20.82
CA GLN A 150 18.85 13.29 20.05
C GLN A 150 18.66 14.00 18.71
N HIS A 151 17.42 14.18 18.25
CA HIS A 151 17.13 14.80 16.97
C HIS A 151 17.35 16.32 16.99
N THR A 152 17.76 16.90 15.84
CA THR A 152 17.93 18.36 15.69
C THR A 152 16.65 19.13 15.99
N ASP A 153 15.50 18.61 15.53
CA ASP A 153 14.17 19.21 15.71
C ASP A 153 13.41 18.66 16.93
N LYS A 154 14.15 18.29 17.98
CA LYS A 154 13.60 17.66 19.20
C LYS A 154 12.39 18.38 19.80
N HIS A 155 12.39 19.72 19.79
CA HIS A 155 11.30 20.50 20.34
C HIS A 155 10.00 20.31 19.58
N GLU A 156 10.07 20.28 18.24
CA GLU A 156 8.91 20.03 17.39
C GLU A 156 8.40 18.58 17.54
N LEU A 157 9.31 17.61 17.54
CA LEU A 157 8.96 16.21 17.74
C LEU A 157 8.31 15.94 19.10
N LEU A 158 8.80 16.61 20.17
CA LEU A 158 8.17 16.54 21.49
C LEU A 158 6.76 17.15 21.49
N ARG A 159 6.55 18.27 20.80
CA ARG A 159 5.22 18.87 20.66
C ARG A 159 4.25 17.96 19.92
N ILE A 160 4.70 17.29 18.85
CA ILE A 160 3.92 16.31 18.11
C ILE A 160 3.54 15.15 19.02
N LEU A 161 4.50 14.62 19.77
CA LEU A 161 4.28 13.52 20.70
C LEU A 161 3.29 13.90 21.81
N THR A 162 3.44 15.09 22.38
CA THR A 162 2.52 15.62 23.41
C THR A 162 1.12 15.80 22.86
N ALA A 163 0.98 16.38 21.66
CA ALA A 163 -0.34 16.57 21.04
C ALA A 163 -1.07 15.23 20.79
N PHE A 164 -0.34 14.19 20.39
CA PHE A 164 -0.91 12.88 20.23
C PHE A 164 -1.30 12.24 21.58
N PHE A 165 -0.45 12.36 22.57
CA PHE A 165 -0.75 11.86 23.92
C PHE A 165 -1.98 12.55 24.52
N ASP A 166 -2.09 13.87 24.36
CA ASP A 166 -3.24 14.66 24.83
C ASP A 166 -4.53 14.22 24.11
N PHE A 167 -4.48 13.98 22.80
CA PHE A 167 -5.62 13.41 22.07
C PHE A 167 -6.06 12.07 22.66
N VAL A 168 -5.14 11.13 22.87
CA VAL A 168 -5.45 9.82 23.48
C VAL A 168 -6.01 10.00 24.89
N LYS A 169 -5.47 10.94 25.67
CA LYS A 169 -5.94 11.26 27.01
C LYS A 169 -7.37 11.78 27.00
N GLU A 170 -7.73 12.68 26.07
CA GLU A 170 -9.09 13.18 25.92
C GLU A 170 -10.06 12.05 25.53
N GLU A 171 -9.68 11.20 24.58
CA GLU A 171 -10.55 10.09 24.16
C GLU A 171 -10.73 9.05 25.28
N THR A 172 -9.69 8.76 26.05
CA THR A 172 -9.82 7.87 27.23
C THR A 172 -10.63 8.52 28.36
N HIS A 173 -10.62 9.85 28.46
CA HIS A 173 -11.53 10.55 29.41
C HIS A 173 -12.98 10.47 28.97
N ARG A 174 -13.26 10.59 27.67
CA ARG A 174 -14.61 10.43 27.10
C ARG A 174 -15.10 8.98 27.21
N LYS A 175 -14.22 8.02 27.01
CA LYS A 175 -14.51 6.59 27.04
C LYS A 175 -13.45 5.86 27.89
N PRO A 176 -13.67 5.71 29.22
CA PRO A 176 -12.68 5.16 30.14
C PRO A 176 -12.24 3.73 29.84
N ASP A 177 -13.06 2.94 29.16
CA ASP A 177 -12.80 1.57 28.70
C ASP A 177 -12.26 1.48 27.27
N LEU A 178 -11.74 2.59 26.72
CA LEU A 178 -11.19 2.64 25.37
C LEU A 178 -9.98 1.70 25.26
N SER A 179 -10.13 0.65 24.46
CA SER A 179 -9.07 -0.31 24.15
C SER A 179 -8.20 0.17 22.98
N VAL A 180 -7.10 -0.55 22.71
CA VAL A 180 -6.26 -0.32 21.52
C VAL A 180 -7.09 -0.47 20.25
N ASP A 181 -7.93 -1.51 20.14
CA ASP A 181 -8.84 -1.72 19.03
C ASP A 181 -9.82 -0.54 18.88
N GLY A 182 -10.43 -0.10 19.97
CA GLY A 182 -11.34 1.05 19.95
C GLY A 182 -10.68 2.34 19.47
N LEU A 183 -9.44 2.59 19.88
CA LEU A 183 -8.66 3.76 19.41
C LEU A 183 -8.31 3.65 17.92
N LEU A 184 -7.86 2.49 17.45
CA LEU A 184 -7.52 2.27 16.04
C LEU A 184 -8.76 2.41 15.16
N ASN A 185 -9.89 1.82 15.55
CA ASN A 185 -11.17 1.95 14.85
C ASN A 185 -11.65 3.41 14.77
N LEU A 186 -11.49 4.19 15.87
CA LEU A 186 -11.78 5.63 15.86
C LEU A 186 -10.95 6.37 14.83
N MET A 187 -9.63 6.12 14.79
CA MET A 187 -8.73 6.77 13.83
C MET A 187 -9.01 6.35 12.39
N GLU A 188 -9.36 5.09 12.14
CA GLU A 188 -9.78 4.62 10.82
C GLU A 188 -11.08 5.28 10.36
N LEU A 189 -12.04 5.44 11.27
CA LEU A 189 -13.27 6.16 11.00
C LEU A 189 -12.98 7.63 10.68
N MET A 190 -12.11 8.30 11.45
CA MET A 190 -11.68 9.66 11.16
C MET A 190 -11.05 9.78 9.76
N GLN A 191 -10.18 8.85 9.36
CA GLN A 191 -9.59 8.85 8.03
C GLN A 191 -10.63 8.64 6.93
N LYS A 192 -11.56 7.70 7.13
CA LYS A 192 -12.64 7.40 6.18
C LYS A 192 -13.55 8.60 5.97
N GLU A 193 -13.91 9.27 7.05
CA GLU A 193 -14.79 10.47 7.04
C GLU A 193 -13.99 11.77 6.77
N LYS A 194 -12.69 11.68 6.47
CA LYS A 194 -11.79 12.81 6.21
C LYS A 194 -11.75 13.84 7.36
N ILE A 195 -11.92 13.36 8.58
CA ILE A 195 -11.76 14.16 9.79
C ILE A 195 -10.29 14.17 10.14
N SER A 196 -9.62 15.30 9.96
CA SER A 196 -8.21 15.47 10.34
C SER A 196 -8.08 15.88 11.80
N LEU A 197 -6.98 15.45 12.42
CA LEU A 197 -6.55 15.97 13.72
C LEU A 197 -5.56 17.11 13.46
N PRO A 198 -6.01 18.39 13.48
CA PRO A 198 -5.20 19.49 12.99
C PRO A 198 -4.00 19.74 13.92
N TYR A 199 -2.82 19.71 13.35
CA TYR A 199 -1.58 20.10 14.01
C TYR A 199 -0.90 21.20 13.20
N VAL A 200 -0.57 22.32 13.85
CA VAL A 200 0.08 23.44 13.18
C VAL A 200 1.59 23.29 13.31
N GLN A 201 2.21 22.85 12.23
CA GLN A 201 3.67 22.90 12.11
C GLN A 201 4.13 24.30 11.74
N VAL A 202 5.12 24.77 12.45
CA VAL A 202 5.84 26.00 12.13
C VAL A 202 7.19 25.59 11.57
N SER A 203 7.40 25.80 10.26
CA SER A 203 8.65 25.44 9.58
C SER A 203 9.35 26.69 9.07
N GLY A 204 10.67 26.74 9.25
CA GLY A 204 11.54 27.79 8.73
C GLY A 204 11.98 28.83 9.75
N HIS A 205 12.62 29.89 9.24
CA HIS A 205 13.16 30.97 10.05
C HIS A 205 12.20 32.17 10.07
N GLU A 206 11.93 32.73 11.25
CA GLU A 206 11.04 33.91 11.40
C GLU A 206 11.46 35.12 10.54
N LYS A 207 12.73 35.19 10.15
CA LYS A 207 13.29 36.24 9.28
C LYS A 207 13.28 35.88 7.80
N GLY A 208 12.63 34.77 7.40
CA GLY A 208 12.53 34.30 6.02
C GLY A 208 11.30 34.85 5.29
N VAL A 209 11.16 34.44 4.02
CA VAL A 209 9.96 34.73 3.21
C VAL A 209 8.74 34.09 3.84
N ASN A 210 7.73 34.89 4.19
CA ASN A 210 6.50 34.39 4.83
C ASN A 210 5.54 33.83 3.79
N LEU A 211 5.30 32.52 3.80
CA LEU A 211 4.32 31.87 2.96
C LEU A 211 2.99 31.72 3.72
N LEU A 212 2.03 32.56 3.36
CA LEU A 212 0.76 32.69 4.08
C LEU A 212 -0.44 32.47 3.14
N THR A 213 -1.57 32.06 3.70
CA THR A 213 -2.86 32.19 3.01
C THR A 213 -3.41 33.59 3.24
N ALA A 214 -4.31 34.05 2.36
CA ALA A 214 -4.96 35.36 2.52
C ALA A 214 -5.65 35.49 3.89
N HIS A 215 -6.29 34.42 4.40
CA HIS A 215 -6.85 34.39 5.75
C HIS A 215 -5.77 34.47 6.84
N GLY A 216 -4.66 33.77 6.64
CA GLY A 216 -3.54 33.73 7.60
C GLY A 216 -2.74 35.05 7.64
N SER A 217 -2.88 35.92 6.66
CA SER A 217 -2.22 37.23 6.63
C SER A 217 -2.99 38.32 7.36
N LYS A 218 -4.23 38.06 7.82
CA LYS A 218 -5.05 39.04 8.53
C LYS A 218 -4.34 39.53 9.79
N GLY A 219 -4.18 40.85 9.91
CA GLY A 219 -3.52 41.51 11.06
C GLY A 219 -1.99 41.54 10.98
N LEU A 220 -1.39 41.06 9.89
CA LEU A 220 0.04 41.19 9.62
C LEU A 220 0.28 42.24 8.54
N GLU A 221 1.48 42.83 8.52
CA GLU A 221 1.90 43.82 7.50
C GLU A 221 3.34 43.49 7.08
N PHE A 222 3.65 43.75 5.81
CA PHE A 222 4.95 43.41 5.20
C PHE A 222 5.35 44.46 4.19
N GLN A 223 6.62 44.79 4.17
CA GLN A 223 7.20 45.71 3.19
C GLN A 223 6.89 45.29 1.73
N TYR A 224 7.03 44.02 1.44
CA TYR A 224 6.80 43.41 0.13
C TYR A 224 5.76 42.31 0.21
N VAL A 225 4.72 42.37 -0.60
CA VAL A 225 3.69 41.34 -0.69
C VAL A 225 3.57 40.84 -2.12
N PHE A 226 3.63 39.53 -2.29
CA PHE A 226 3.46 38.84 -3.56
C PHE A 226 2.19 38.00 -3.51
N ILE A 227 1.17 38.36 -4.30
CA ILE A 227 -0.05 37.58 -4.48
C ILE A 227 0.13 36.71 -5.72
N ALA A 228 0.39 35.42 -5.52
CA ALA A 228 0.62 34.47 -6.58
C ALA A 228 -0.68 33.80 -7.03
N GLY A 229 -0.89 33.67 -8.35
CA GLY A 229 -2.01 32.95 -8.93
C GLY A 229 -3.37 33.63 -8.71
N ALA A 230 -3.45 34.95 -9.02
CA ALA A 230 -4.67 35.73 -8.93
C ALA A 230 -5.64 35.43 -10.09
N LEU A 231 -6.10 34.18 -10.20
CA LEU A 231 -6.96 33.65 -11.26
C LEU A 231 -8.43 33.60 -10.83
N ALA A 232 -9.35 33.71 -11.79
CA ALA A 232 -10.79 33.67 -11.59
C ALA A 232 -11.25 32.37 -10.90
N ASP A 233 -10.70 31.22 -11.30
CA ASP A 233 -11.04 29.91 -10.72
C ASP A 233 -10.62 29.75 -9.25
N LYS A 234 -9.69 30.57 -8.77
CA LYS A 234 -9.16 30.55 -7.40
C LYS A 234 -9.85 31.55 -6.48
N TRP A 235 -10.16 32.74 -7.01
CA TRP A 235 -10.65 33.86 -6.21
C TRP A 235 -12.16 34.15 -6.35
N GLU A 236 -12.85 33.50 -7.32
CA GLU A 236 -14.29 33.74 -7.55
C GLU A 236 -15.18 32.56 -7.21
N LYS A 237 -14.60 31.35 -7.09
CA LYS A 237 -15.37 30.15 -6.80
C LYS A 237 -15.14 29.66 -5.38
N LYS A 238 -16.19 29.73 -4.55
CA LYS A 238 -16.18 28.97 -3.28
C LYS A 238 -16.21 27.49 -3.62
N ARG A 239 -15.21 26.74 -3.17
CA ARG A 239 -15.27 25.27 -3.22
C ARG A 239 -16.46 24.82 -2.37
N LYS A 240 -17.50 24.29 -3.00
CA LYS A 240 -18.54 23.56 -2.26
C LYS A 240 -17.85 22.35 -1.62
N PRO A 241 -18.10 22.06 -0.33
CA PRO A 241 -17.69 20.81 0.25
C PRO A 241 -18.22 19.66 -0.60
N SER A 242 -17.42 18.66 -0.89
CA SER A 242 -17.79 17.52 -1.77
C SER A 242 -18.83 16.59 -1.16
N ASP A 243 -19.21 16.81 0.08
CA ASP A 243 -19.98 15.86 0.90
C ASP A 243 -21.49 16.06 0.87
N GLY A 244 -22.02 16.74 -0.13
CA GLY A 244 -23.42 16.66 -0.55
C GLY A 244 -24.52 17.02 0.46
N TYR A 245 -24.21 17.27 1.72
CA TYR A 245 -25.19 17.61 2.73
C TYR A 245 -25.27 19.14 2.89
N SER A 246 -26.31 19.75 2.36
CA SER A 246 -26.65 21.15 2.67
C SER A 246 -27.70 21.16 3.80
N TYR A 247 -27.35 21.82 4.89
CA TYR A 247 -28.39 22.09 5.91
C TYR A 247 -29.50 22.97 5.30
N PRO A 248 -30.76 22.72 5.65
CA PRO A 248 -31.85 23.62 5.25
C PRO A 248 -31.58 25.06 5.71
N ASP A 249 -31.79 26.03 4.82
CA ASP A 249 -31.46 27.45 5.04
C ASP A 249 -32.17 28.07 6.28
N ASN A 250 -33.22 27.42 6.79
CA ASN A 250 -33.99 27.84 7.96
C ASN A 250 -33.46 27.29 9.29
N LEU A 251 -32.44 26.42 9.29
CA LEU A 251 -31.92 25.82 10.53
C LEU A 251 -30.99 26.78 11.31
N PHE A 252 -30.36 27.69 10.62
CA PHE A 252 -29.55 28.75 11.21
C PHE A 252 -30.13 30.06 10.76
N GLY A 253 -30.92 30.71 11.62
CA GLY A 253 -31.64 31.99 11.38
C GLY A 253 -30.76 33.21 11.10
N LEU A 254 -29.61 33.02 10.50
CA LEU A 254 -28.71 34.05 10.01
C LEU A 254 -28.72 33.98 8.47
N SER A 255 -29.63 34.74 7.88
CA SER A 255 -29.43 35.16 6.50
C SER A 255 -28.12 35.93 6.44
N THR A 256 -27.04 35.28 5.98
CA THR A 256 -25.83 35.96 5.53
C THR A 256 -26.23 36.74 4.28
N THR A 257 -26.61 38.00 4.45
CA THR A 257 -27.04 38.92 3.40
C THR A 257 -25.87 39.40 2.51
N GLY A 258 -24.71 38.78 2.60
CA GLY A 258 -23.57 39.04 1.71
C GLY A 258 -23.53 37.99 0.60
N SER A 259 -23.42 38.43 -0.67
CA SER A 259 -23.14 37.51 -1.77
C SER A 259 -21.78 36.84 -1.52
N ASN A 260 -21.66 35.57 -1.90
CA ASN A 260 -20.40 34.82 -1.81
C ASN A 260 -19.20 35.56 -2.44
N GLU A 261 -19.48 36.38 -3.44
CA GLU A 261 -18.53 37.24 -4.12
C GLU A 261 -18.01 38.38 -3.23
N GLU A 262 -18.86 38.97 -2.41
CA GLU A 262 -18.46 40.02 -1.46
C GLU A 262 -17.52 39.51 -0.36
N GLU A 263 -17.71 38.30 0.12
CA GLU A 263 -16.76 37.68 1.07
C GLU A 263 -15.39 37.48 0.44
N LEU A 264 -15.34 36.98 -0.80
CA LEU A 264 -14.09 36.76 -1.52
C LEU A 264 -13.42 38.08 -1.89
N ARG A 265 -14.20 39.12 -2.22
CA ARG A 265 -13.68 40.48 -2.45
C ARG A 265 -13.05 41.06 -1.18
N ARG A 266 -13.71 40.91 -0.03
CA ARG A 266 -13.14 41.33 1.27
C ARG A 266 -11.85 40.57 1.59
N LEU A 267 -11.80 39.27 1.27
CA LEU A 267 -10.58 38.48 1.46
C LEU A 267 -9.44 38.97 0.54
N PHE A 268 -9.75 39.27 -0.73
CA PHE A 268 -8.78 39.84 -1.65
C PHE A 268 -8.29 41.23 -1.18
N TYR A 269 -9.22 42.08 -0.71
CA TYR A 269 -8.88 43.36 -0.12
C TYR A 269 -7.94 43.20 1.08
N VAL A 270 -8.21 42.24 1.99
CA VAL A 270 -7.31 41.94 3.11
C VAL A 270 -5.93 41.56 2.58
N ALA A 271 -5.82 40.75 1.55
CA ALA A 271 -4.52 40.33 1.01
C ALA A 271 -3.72 41.50 0.41
N VAL A 272 -4.36 42.35 -0.40
CA VAL A 272 -3.66 43.50 -1.04
C VAL A 272 -3.25 44.55 -0.04
N THR A 273 -4.04 44.77 1.03
CA THR A 273 -3.75 45.75 2.09
C THR A 273 -2.69 45.28 3.10
N ARG A 274 -2.06 44.14 2.88
CA ARG A 274 -0.95 43.67 3.73
C ARG A 274 0.40 44.29 3.32
N ALA A 275 0.47 44.93 2.16
CA ALA A 275 1.67 45.60 1.67
C ALA A 275 1.80 47.01 2.29
N GLU A 276 2.94 47.26 2.90
CA GLU A 276 3.33 48.58 3.39
C GLU A 276 3.93 49.45 2.27
N GLU A 277 4.78 48.88 1.42
CA GLU A 277 5.51 49.61 0.38
C GLU A 277 5.27 49.04 -1.02
N HIS A 278 5.39 47.72 -1.18
CA HIS A 278 5.37 47.09 -2.52
C HIS A 278 4.39 45.94 -2.59
N LEU A 279 3.50 45.98 -3.60
CA LEU A 279 2.54 44.93 -3.88
C LEU A 279 2.77 44.40 -5.30
N PHE A 280 2.95 43.08 -5.42
CA PHE A 280 3.04 42.38 -6.69
C PHE A 280 1.89 41.38 -6.80
N VAL A 281 1.07 41.51 -7.84
CA VAL A 281 -0.03 40.59 -8.13
C VAL A 281 0.28 39.89 -9.45
N SER A 282 0.36 38.57 -9.41
CA SER A 282 0.71 37.77 -10.59
C SER A 282 -0.36 36.74 -10.95
N TYR A 283 -0.56 36.55 -12.23
CA TYR A 283 -1.38 35.47 -12.79
C TYR A 283 -0.77 34.95 -14.08
N SER A 284 -1.04 33.69 -14.43
CA SER A 284 -0.59 33.05 -15.65
C SER A 284 -1.66 33.18 -16.74
N LYS A 285 -1.24 33.32 -18.03
CA LYS A 285 -2.17 33.29 -19.16
C LYS A 285 -2.67 31.87 -19.44
N TYR A 286 -1.86 30.85 -19.18
CA TYR A 286 -2.17 29.46 -19.43
C TYR A 286 -2.00 28.65 -18.15
N ASN A 287 -2.83 27.62 -17.97
CA ASN A 287 -2.66 26.64 -16.90
C ASN A 287 -1.67 25.54 -17.32
N ASN A 288 -1.36 24.61 -16.42
CA ASN A 288 -0.40 23.51 -16.66
C ASN A 288 -0.83 22.53 -17.78
N SER A 289 -2.10 22.59 -18.23
CA SER A 289 -2.61 21.82 -19.38
C SER A 289 -2.63 22.61 -20.68
N GLY A 290 -2.05 23.81 -20.72
CA GLY A 290 -2.00 24.69 -21.90
C GLY A 290 -3.32 25.41 -22.22
N LYS A 291 -4.34 25.29 -21.35
CA LYS A 291 -5.61 25.99 -21.51
C LYS A 291 -5.49 27.44 -21.04
N GLU A 292 -5.99 28.39 -21.83
CA GLU A 292 -6.06 29.78 -21.44
C GLU A 292 -6.94 29.97 -20.19
N VAL A 293 -6.47 30.80 -19.26
CA VAL A 293 -7.14 31.10 -17.99
C VAL A 293 -7.24 32.61 -17.81
N GLU A 294 -8.28 33.05 -17.12
CA GLU A 294 -8.58 34.45 -16.93
C GLU A 294 -8.09 34.94 -15.56
N PRO A 295 -7.60 36.18 -15.47
CA PRO A 295 -7.34 36.83 -14.20
C PRO A 295 -8.62 36.95 -13.38
N SER A 296 -8.49 37.04 -12.06
CA SER A 296 -9.63 37.31 -11.19
C SER A 296 -10.25 38.68 -11.53
N ARG A 297 -11.59 38.76 -11.48
CA ARG A 297 -12.34 40.02 -11.63
C ARG A 297 -11.78 41.10 -10.69
N PHE A 298 -11.35 40.75 -9.50
CA PHE A 298 -10.78 41.71 -8.55
C PHE A 298 -9.50 42.35 -9.08
N VAL A 299 -8.70 41.62 -9.84
CA VAL A 299 -7.51 42.17 -10.54
C VAL A 299 -7.93 43.05 -11.68
N ILE A 300 -8.95 42.66 -12.46
CA ILE A 300 -9.46 43.47 -13.58
C ILE A 300 -10.01 44.82 -13.06
N GLU A 301 -10.78 44.78 -11.96
CA GLU A 301 -11.33 45.98 -11.32
C GLU A 301 -10.22 46.94 -10.82
N LEU A 302 -9.10 46.42 -10.35
CA LEU A 302 -7.95 47.23 -9.97
C LEU A 302 -7.29 47.85 -11.22
N MET A 303 -7.17 47.08 -12.31
CA MET A 303 -6.58 47.56 -13.55
C MET A 303 -7.45 48.63 -14.23
N ASP A 304 -8.78 48.51 -14.15
CA ASP A 304 -9.72 49.49 -14.75
C ASP A 304 -9.85 50.77 -13.88
N GLY A 305 -9.69 50.62 -12.55
CA GLY A 305 -9.87 51.73 -11.62
C GLY A 305 -8.61 52.56 -11.34
N PHE A 306 -7.43 52.03 -11.64
CA PHE A 306 -6.16 52.65 -11.32
C PHE A 306 -5.14 52.45 -12.46
N GLU A 307 -4.26 53.46 -12.70
CA GLU A 307 -3.10 53.31 -13.59
C GLU A 307 -2.02 52.46 -12.94
N ILE A 308 -2.17 51.13 -13.02
CA ILE A 308 -1.22 50.18 -12.45
C ILE A 308 -0.26 49.73 -13.56
N PRO A 309 1.05 49.75 -13.34
CA PRO A 309 2.02 49.24 -14.29
C PRO A 309 1.83 47.72 -14.49
N ILE A 310 1.64 47.31 -15.76
CA ILE A 310 1.47 45.92 -16.14
C ILE A 310 2.72 45.47 -16.88
N GLU A 311 3.40 44.48 -16.30
CA GLU A 311 4.55 43.84 -16.91
C GLU A 311 4.18 42.47 -17.44
N ARG A 312 4.47 42.20 -18.71
CA ARG A 312 4.35 40.89 -19.32
C ARG A 312 5.69 40.19 -19.28
N ILE A 313 5.81 39.20 -18.40
CA ILE A 313 7.00 38.37 -18.31
C ILE A 313 6.83 37.21 -19.28
N VAL A 314 7.67 37.16 -20.32
CA VAL A 314 7.81 35.99 -21.17
C VAL A 314 8.99 35.20 -20.63
N LEU A 315 8.72 34.00 -20.11
CA LEU A 315 9.77 33.14 -19.58
C LEU A 315 10.60 32.57 -20.75
N ASP A 316 11.92 32.69 -20.66
CA ASP A 316 12.82 32.05 -21.59
C ASP A 316 12.66 30.52 -21.60
N GLN A 317 12.88 29.93 -22.78
CA GLN A 317 12.75 28.46 -22.91
C GLN A 317 13.69 27.68 -21.98
N GLU A 318 14.84 28.22 -21.64
CA GLU A 318 15.77 27.63 -20.67
C GLU A 318 15.17 27.61 -19.27
N VAL A 319 14.51 28.68 -18.83
CA VAL A 319 13.82 28.76 -17.55
C VAL A 319 12.62 27.80 -17.53
N ILE A 320 11.85 27.72 -18.65
CA ILE A 320 10.73 26.77 -18.77
C ILE A 320 11.24 25.33 -18.78
N SER A 321 12.35 25.05 -19.47
CA SER A 321 12.91 23.68 -19.54
C SER A 321 13.52 23.25 -18.21
N SER A 322 14.23 24.14 -17.50
CA SER A 322 14.75 23.86 -16.15
C SER A 322 13.62 23.64 -15.15
N PHE A 323 12.56 24.45 -15.22
CA PHE A 323 11.33 24.25 -14.43
C PHE A 323 10.61 22.95 -14.80
N SER A 324 10.46 22.68 -16.11
CA SER A 324 9.81 21.45 -16.58
C SER A 324 10.62 20.21 -16.25
N SER A 325 11.95 20.28 -16.26
CA SER A 325 12.80 19.17 -15.83
C SER A 325 12.69 18.90 -14.32
N LEU A 326 12.50 19.94 -13.50
CA LEU A 326 12.22 19.81 -12.07
C LEU A 326 10.79 19.30 -11.80
N ALA A 327 9.80 19.77 -12.56
CA ALA A 327 8.41 19.32 -12.46
C ALA A 327 8.18 17.93 -13.07
N LEU A 328 8.98 17.55 -14.07
CA LEU A 328 8.99 16.24 -14.74
C LEU A 328 10.03 15.29 -14.14
N ALA A 329 10.86 15.72 -13.19
CA ALA A 329 11.64 14.81 -12.38
C ALA A 329 10.64 13.86 -11.74
N ALA A 330 10.44 12.69 -12.37
CA ALA A 330 9.64 11.63 -11.80
C ALA A 330 10.12 11.44 -10.37
N PRO A 331 9.23 11.29 -9.39
CA PRO A 331 9.65 11.05 -8.01
C PRO A 331 10.67 9.93 -8.06
N ALA A 332 11.87 10.18 -7.55
CA ALA A 332 12.97 9.23 -7.64
C ALA A 332 12.43 7.87 -7.19
N ARG A 333 12.56 6.86 -8.04
CA ARG A 333 12.13 5.50 -7.71
C ARG A 333 12.95 5.09 -6.51
N PRO A 334 12.34 4.65 -5.40
CA PRO A 334 13.11 4.24 -4.24
C PRO A 334 13.94 3.01 -4.62
N GLU A 335 15.23 3.09 -4.39
CA GLU A 335 16.17 2.00 -4.58
C GLU A 335 16.68 1.56 -3.22
N ILE A 336 16.67 0.27 -2.94
CA ILE A 336 17.16 -0.31 -1.68
C ILE A 336 18.58 -0.86 -1.84
N ALA A 337 19.30 -0.94 -0.72
CA ALA A 337 20.62 -1.57 -0.71
C ALA A 337 20.57 -3.02 -1.20
N GLN A 338 21.56 -3.40 -2.00
CA GLN A 338 21.68 -4.76 -2.50
C GLN A 338 22.03 -5.71 -1.36
N ILE A 339 21.45 -6.89 -1.39
CA ILE A 339 21.76 -7.97 -0.45
C ILE A 339 23.09 -8.62 -0.84
N GLU A 340 23.83 -9.15 0.13
CA GLU A 340 25.09 -9.85 -0.11
C GLU A 340 24.91 -11.03 -1.08
N GLU A 341 25.87 -11.21 -1.96
CA GLU A 341 25.81 -12.20 -3.05
C GLU A 341 25.71 -13.65 -2.53
N ASP A 342 26.36 -13.96 -1.43
CA ASP A 342 26.32 -15.28 -0.79
C ASP A 342 24.91 -15.66 -0.27
N VAL A 343 24.07 -14.68 0.04
CA VAL A 343 22.66 -14.87 0.40
C VAL A 343 21.78 -14.95 -0.84
N LEU A 344 22.03 -14.10 -1.83
CA LEU A 344 21.18 -13.98 -3.01
C LEU A 344 21.37 -15.14 -4.02
N ALA A 345 22.61 -15.53 -4.29
CA ALA A 345 22.92 -16.53 -5.33
C ALA A 345 22.20 -17.88 -5.10
N PRO A 346 22.14 -18.45 -3.88
CA PRO A 346 21.40 -19.69 -3.63
C PRO A 346 19.88 -19.54 -3.85
N LEU A 347 19.31 -18.35 -3.61
CA LEU A 347 17.89 -18.07 -3.83
C LEU A 347 17.55 -18.04 -5.32
N LEU A 348 18.38 -17.36 -6.11
CA LEU A 348 18.22 -17.27 -7.55
C LEU A 348 18.46 -18.61 -8.25
N ALA A 349 19.48 -19.37 -7.82
CA ALA A 349 19.80 -20.68 -8.39
C ALA A 349 18.66 -21.70 -8.26
N ARG A 350 17.83 -21.59 -7.22
CA ARG A 350 16.67 -22.47 -6.95
C ARG A 350 15.34 -21.85 -7.40
N PHE A 351 15.37 -20.63 -7.91
CA PHE A 351 14.17 -19.93 -8.28
C PHE A 351 13.54 -20.56 -9.53
N THR A 352 12.24 -20.79 -9.47
CA THR A 352 11.41 -21.27 -10.58
C THR A 352 10.21 -20.35 -10.68
N MET A 353 9.97 -19.81 -11.86
CA MET A 353 8.90 -18.85 -12.12
C MET A 353 7.52 -19.51 -11.96
N ASN A 354 6.62 -18.82 -11.26
CA ASN A 354 5.19 -19.10 -11.25
C ASN A 354 4.42 -17.80 -11.53
N VAL A 355 3.14 -17.91 -11.78
CA VAL A 355 2.31 -16.74 -12.15
C VAL A 355 2.27 -15.68 -11.05
N THR A 356 2.31 -16.07 -9.78
CA THR A 356 2.32 -15.11 -8.66
C THR A 356 3.62 -14.30 -8.66
N ALA A 357 4.76 -14.95 -8.86
CA ALA A 357 6.06 -14.27 -8.96
C ALA A 357 6.12 -13.32 -10.16
N LEU A 358 5.58 -13.75 -11.30
CA LEU A 358 5.46 -12.91 -12.49
C LEU A 358 4.61 -11.67 -12.22
N ASN A 359 3.42 -11.84 -11.63
CA ASN A 359 2.53 -10.73 -11.29
C ASN A 359 3.18 -9.76 -10.28
N ASN A 360 3.80 -10.28 -9.22
CA ASN A 360 4.47 -9.45 -8.22
C ASN A 360 5.56 -8.58 -8.86
N TYR A 361 6.37 -9.15 -9.77
CA TYR A 361 7.40 -8.37 -10.45
C TYR A 361 6.81 -7.29 -11.37
N LEU A 362 5.79 -7.64 -12.15
CA LEU A 362 5.12 -6.71 -13.07
C LEU A 362 4.37 -5.59 -12.34
N HIS A 363 3.87 -5.84 -11.14
CA HIS A 363 3.29 -4.80 -10.28
C HIS A 363 4.37 -3.87 -9.74
N CYS A 364 5.41 -4.44 -9.15
CA CYS A 364 6.55 -3.70 -8.62
C CYS A 364 7.74 -4.64 -8.38
N PRO A 365 8.95 -4.33 -8.88
CA PRO A 365 10.13 -5.16 -8.61
C PRO A 365 10.43 -5.32 -7.10
N LEU A 366 10.16 -4.30 -6.27
CA LEU A 366 10.26 -4.40 -4.81
C LEU A 366 9.22 -5.37 -4.22
N GLU A 367 8.01 -5.47 -4.79
CA GLU A 367 7.02 -6.47 -4.37
C GLU A 367 7.53 -7.88 -4.61
N PHE A 368 8.14 -8.12 -5.77
CA PHE A 368 8.80 -9.39 -6.05
C PHE A 368 9.93 -9.67 -5.05
N TYR A 369 10.80 -8.69 -4.78
CA TYR A 369 11.88 -8.82 -3.81
C TYR A 369 11.35 -9.23 -2.44
N TYR A 370 10.43 -8.46 -1.88
CA TYR A 370 9.92 -8.69 -0.52
C TYR A 370 9.02 -9.93 -0.43
N ARG A 371 8.06 -10.12 -1.35
CA ARG A 371 7.09 -11.23 -1.27
C ARG A 371 7.60 -12.55 -1.82
N THR A 372 8.42 -12.52 -2.89
CA THR A 372 8.84 -13.74 -3.60
C THR A 372 10.23 -14.21 -3.22
N LEU A 373 11.22 -13.32 -3.16
CA LEU A 373 12.60 -13.66 -2.81
C LEU A 373 12.77 -13.78 -1.30
N ILE A 374 12.54 -12.70 -0.56
CA ILE A 374 12.70 -12.66 0.90
C ILE A 374 11.57 -13.39 1.62
N ARG A 375 10.40 -13.49 0.98
CA ARG A 375 9.21 -14.20 1.49
C ARG A 375 8.78 -13.70 2.85
N ILE A 376 8.56 -12.38 2.94
CA ILE A 376 8.01 -11.80 4.15
C ILE A 376 6.79 -12.61 4.58
N PRO A 377 6.74 -13.04 5.84
CA PRO A 377 5.58 -13.74 6.36
C PRO A 377 4.36 -12.83 6.29
N SER A 378 3.45 -13.12 5.37
CA SER A 378 2.14 -12.47 5.36
C SER A 378 1.20 -13.30 6.24
N PRO A 379 0.49 -12.69 7.19
CA PRO A 379 -0.54 -13.38 7.94
C PRO A 379 -1.61 -13.87 6.97
N LYS A 380 -2.12 -15.05 7.20
CA LYS A 380 -3.32 -15.49 6.51
C LYS A 380 -4.47 -14.60 6.98
N ASN A 381 -5.00 -13.81 6.08
CA ASN A 381 -6.16 -12.99 6.40
C ASN A 381 -7.46 -13.79 6.20
N GLU A 382 -8.54 -13.24 6.74
CA GLU A 382 -9.89 -13.77 6.64
C GLU A 382 -10.27 -14.25 5.24
N ALA A 383 -9.97 -13.44 4.19
CA ALA A 383 -10.35 -13.75 2.82
C ALA A 383 -9.52 -14.90 2.22
N THR A 384 -8.20 -14.88 2.47
CA THR A 384 -7.28 -15.91 1.95
C THR A 384 -7.57 -17.27 2.57
N GLU A 385 -7.81 -17.33 3.91
CA GLU A 385 -8.08 -18.60 4.56
C GLU A 385 -9.47 -19.14 4.24
N PHE A 386 -10.46 -18.24 4.10
CA PHE A 386 -11.79 -18.63 3.59
C PHE A 386 -11.68 -19.24 2.19
N GLY A 387 -10.93 -18.61 1.28
CA GLY A 387 -10.65 -19.17 -0.05
C GLY A 387 -9.99 -20.55 0.03
N SER A 388 -8.97 -20.70 0.88
CA SER A 388 -8.31 -22.01 1.10
C SER A 388 -9.27 -23.09 1.60
N ALA A 389 -10.22 -22.73 2.48
CA ALA A 389 -11.24 -23.65 2.98
C ALA A 389 -12.18 -24.12 1.86
N VAL A 390 -12.61 -23.20 1.00
CA VAL A 390 -13.45 -23.51 -0.17
C VAL A 390 -12.70 -24.42 -1.14
N HIS A 391 -11.45 -24.09 -1.50
CA HIS A 391 -10.63 -24.93 -2.40
C HIS A 391 -10.42 -26.33 -1.80
N THR A 392 -10.14 -26.44 -0.50
CA THR A 392 -9.97 -27.75 0.16
C THR A 392 -11.25 -28.58 0.14
N ALA A 393 -12.41 -27.94 0.35
CA ALA A 393 -13.69 -28.66 0.28
C ALA A 393 -13.96 -29.18 -1.15
N LEU A 394 -13.72 -28.35 -2.18
CA LEU A 394 -13.87 -28.76 -3.59
C LEU A 394 -12.87 -29.86 -3.98
N GLU A 395 -11.61 -29.72 -3.58
CA GLU A 395 -10.62 -30.78 -3.78
C GLU A 395 -11.10 -32.12 -3.23
N ARG A 396 -11.56 -32.13 -1.96
CA ARG A 396 -12.04 -33.35 -1.31
C ARG A 396 -13.30 -33.91 -1.95
N LEU A 397 -14.21 -33.05 -2.40
CA LEU A 397 -15.41 -33.43 -3.13
C LEU A 397 -15.07 -34.27 -4.37
N PHE A 398 -14.20 -33.75 -5.22
CA PHE A 398 -13.76 -34.46 -6.43
C PHE A 398 -12.88 -35.66 -6.12
N ARG A 399 -12.01 -35.61 -5.12
CA ARG A 399 -11.17 -36.73 -4.72
C ARG A 399 -12.01 -37.92 -4.26
N ARG A 400 -13.03 -37.67 -3.43
CA ARG A 400 -13.96 -38.72 -2.99
C ARG A 400 -14.78 -39.32 -4.16
N MET A 401 -15.17 -38.48 -5.13
CA MET A 401 -15.83 -38.93 -6.34
C MET A 401 -14.91 -39.88 -7.13
N LEU A 402 -13.66 -39.52 -7.36
CA LEU A 402 -12.68 -40.37 -8.04
C LEU A 402 -12.38 -41.66 -7.26
N ASP A 403 -12.29 -41.62 -5.95
CA ASP A 403 -12.00 -42.77 -5.08
C ASP A 403 -13.22 -43.69 -4.90
N SER A 404 -14.44 -43.22 -5.20
CA SER A 404 -15.68 -44.03 -5.04
C SER A 404 -15.78 -45.23 -6.00
N GLY A 405 -15.01 -45.22 -7.09
CA GLY A 405 -15.08 -46.25 -8.15
C GLY A 405 -16.39 -46.27 -8.96
N THR A 406 -17.39 -45.51 -8.52
CA THR A 406 -18.72 -45.38 -9.18
C THR A 406 -18.92 -43.98 -9.78
N GLU A 407 -17.90 -43.11 -9.70
CA GLU A 407 -17.97 -41.72 -10.15
C GLU A 407 -19.15 -40.92 -9.54
N THR A 408 -19.52 -41.25 -8.31
CA THR A 408 -20.61 -40.59 -7.59
C THR A 408 -20.02 -39.57 -6.60
N PHE A 409 -20.59 -38.36 -6.61
CA PHE A 409 -20.21 -37.35 -5.62
C PHE A 409 -20.79 -37.70 -4.25
N PRO A 410 -20.05 -37.41 -3.17
CA PRO A 410 -20.56 -37.57 -1.81
C PRO A 410 -21.71 -36.62 -1.53
N ASP A 411 -22.51 -36.93 -0.51
CA ASP A 411 -23.61 -36.07 -0.07
C ASP A 411 -23.14 -34.66 0.31
N LYS A 412 -24.00 -33.69 0.08
CA LYS A 412 -23.75 -32.27 0.36
C LYS A 412 -23.28 -32.02 1.79
N SER A 413 -23.80 -32.78 2.75
CA SER A 413 -23.40 -32.66 4.16
C SER A 413 -21.92 -32.95 4.36
N ILE A 414 -21.35 -33.91 3.65
CA ILE A 414 -19.93 -34.25 3.69
C ILE A 414 -19.09 -33.12 3.09
N PHE A 415 -19.55 -32.54 1.98
CA PHE A 415 -18.88 -31.40 1.36
C PHE A 415 -18.80 -30.20 2.30
N ILE A 416 -19.90 -29.86 2.96
CA ILE A 416 -19.95 -28.78 3.96
C ILE A 416 -19.08 -29.11 5.18
N GLN A 417 -19.09 -30.35 5.65
CA GLN A 417 -18.26 -30.80 6.76
C GLN A 417 -16.76 -30.67 6.47
N ASP A 418 -16.31 -30.94 5.24
CA ASP A 418 -14.92 -30.76 4.82
C ASP A 418 -14.50 -29.29 4.90
N PHE A 419 -15.39 -28.36 4.49
CA PHE A 419 -15.18 -26.91 4.65
C PHE A 419 -15.08 -26.52 6.14
N GLU A 420 -16.05 -26.94 6.96
CA GLU A 420 -16.04 -26.63 8.39
C GLU A 420 -14.78 -27.15 9.10
N GLN A 421 -14.35 -28.36 8.74
CA GLN A 421 -13.15 -28.96 9.31
C GLN A 421 -11.91 -28.13 9.02
N HIS A 422 -11.78 -27.62 7.77
CA HIS A 422 -10.70 -26.73 7.40
C HIS A 422 -10.77 -25.41 8.18
N MET A 423 -11.94 -24.77 8.23
CA MET A 423 -12.15 -23.54 9.00
C MET A 423 -11.79 -23.69 10.48
N ARG A 424 -12.17 -24.82 11.09
CA ARG A 424 -11.84 -25.11 12.50
C ARG A 424 -10.35 -25.38 12.70
N ARG A 425 -9.72 -26.07 11.75
CA ARG A 425 -8.28 -26.36 11.81
C ARG A 425 -7.41 -25.10 11.77
N TYR A 426 -7.83 -24.09 11.03
CA TYR A 426 -7.12 -22.81 10.86
C TYR A 426 -7.86 -21.64 11.54
N ARG A 427 -8.49 -21.95 12.69
CA ARG A 427 -9.29 -21.00 13.47
C ARG A 427 -8.49 -19.76 13.88
N GLU A 428 -7.18 -19.90 14.05
CA GLU A 428 -6.23 -18.84 14.41
C GLU A 428 -6.10 -17.74 13.35
N SER A 429 -6.55 -17.98 12.14
CA SER A 429 -6.53 -16.99 11.05
C SER A 429 -7.72 -16.01 11.08
N PHE A 430 -8.60 -16.13 12.06
CA PHE A 430 -9.83 -15.35 12.18
C PHE A 430 -10.01 -14.80 13.59
N THR A 431 -10.53 -13.57 13.70
CA THR A 431 -11.11 -13.11 14.96
C THR A 431 -12.39 -13.92 15.27
N LYS A 432 -12.94 -13.79 16.47
CA LYS A 432 -14.13 -14.53 16.89
C LYS A 432 -15.35 -14.23 16.01
N GLU A 433 -15.55 -12.97 15.69
CA GLU A 433 -16.66 -12.48 14.87
C GLU A 433 -16.48 -12.86 13.39
N GLN A 434 -15.25 -12.73 12.86
CA GLN A 434 -14.92 -13.14 11.50
C GLN A 434 -15.16 -14.64 11.30
N PHE A 435 -14.70 -15.46 12.24
CA PHE A 435 -14.88 -16.91 12.16
C PHE A 435 -16.36 -17.30 12.10
N LYS A 436 -17.19 -16.73 13.00
CA LYS A 436 -18.63 -17.01 13.03
C LYS A 436 -19.29 -16.60 11.71
N ARG A 437 -19.06 -15.36 11.28
CA ARG A 437 -19.62 -14.83 10.04
C ARG A 437 -19.21 -15.64 8.81
N ARG A 438 -17.92 -15.98 8.68
CA ARG A 438 -17.41 -16.75 7.53
C ARG A 438 -17.85 -18.20 7.55
N MET A 439 -17.98 -18.79 8.71
CA MET A 439 -18.52 -20.16 8.85
C MET A 439 -19.97 -20.23 8.35
N GLU A 440 -20.85 -19.35 8.87
CA GLU A 440 -22.27 -19.28 8.47
C GLU A 440 -22.41 -18.96 6.98
N TYR A 441 -21.63 -17.98 6.49
CA TYR A 441 -21.64 -17.59 5.08
C TYR A 441 -21.16 -18.74 4.17
N GLY A 442 -20.06 -19.40 4.51
CA GLY A 442 -19.52 -20.51 3.72
C GLY A 442 -20.45 -21.72 3.67
N GLN A 443 -21.10 -22.08 4.78
CA GLN A 443 -22.12 -23.13 4.81
C GLN A 443 -23.27 -22.83 3.84
N LEU A 444 -23.73 -21.58 3.81
CA LEU A 444 -24.81 -21.15 2.93
C LEU A 444 -24.39 -21.23 1.46
N ILE A 445 -23.30 -20.54 1.07
CA ILE A 445 -22.91 -20.47 -0.34
C ILE A 445 -22.47 -21.82 -0.90
N LEU A 446 -21.80 -22.66 -0.12
CA LEU A 446 -21.37 -23.98 -0.58
C LEU A 446 -22.54 -24.95 -0.70
N SER A 447 -23.56 -24.85 0.15
CA SER A 447 -24.80 -25.60 0.00
C SER A 447 -25.49 -25.27 -1.32
N ASP A 448 -25.68 -23.98 -1.60
CA ASP A 448 -26.33 -23.51 -2.82
C ASP A 448 -25.49 -23.81 -4.07
N TYR A 449 -24.17 -23.62 -3.99
CA TYR A 449 -23.25 -23.94 -5.08
C TYR A 449 -23.23 -25.44 -5.42
N TYR A 450 -23.30 -26.32 -4.42
CA TYR A 450 -23.37 -27.76 -4.62
C TYR A 450 -24.62 -28.14 -5.42
N ASP A 451 -25.79 -27.65 -5.00
CA ASP A 451 -27.07 -27.94 -5.68
C ASP A 451 -27.07 -27.41 -7.11
N TYR A 452 -26.50 -26.22 -7.34
CA TYR A 452 -26.41 -25.61 -8.67
C TYR A 452 -25.43 -26.34 -9.61
N SER A 453 -24.29 -26.78 -9.10
CA SER A 453 -23.16 -27.22 -9.93
C SER A 453 -23.08 -28.72 -10.13
N LEU A 454 -23.73 -29.53 -9.27
CA LEU A 454 -23.52 -30.97 -9.18
C LEU A 454 -23.79 -31.70 -10.52
N GLU A 455 -24.88 -31.36 -11.21
CA GLU A 455 -25.24 -31.98 -12.49
C GLU A 455 -24.31 -31.58 -13.63
N GLY A 456 -23.71 -30.40 -13.54
CA GLY A 456 -22.81 -29.85 -14.55
C GLY A 456 -21.32 -30.18 -14.34
N PHE A 457 -20.97 -30.90 -13.28
CA PHE A 457 -19.57 -31.24 -13.02
C PHE A 457 -19.06 -32.31 -13.99
N ASN A 458 -17.93 -32.02 -14.65
CA ASN A 458 -17.18 -33.01 -15.39
C ASN A 458 -16.55 -34.02 -14.42
N LYS A 459 -16.64 -35.29 -14.70
CA LYS A 459 -16.10 -36.39 -13.87
C LYS A 459 -14.74 -36.90 -14.36
N ILE A 460 -14.36 -36.59 -15.59
CA ILE A 460 -13.06 -36.96 -16.16
C ILE A 460 -12.08 -35.82 -15.83
N VAL A 461 -11.53 -35.87 -14.62
CA VAL A 461 -10.75 -34.76 -14.07
C VAL A 461 -9.43 -35.20 -13.42
N ALA A 462 -8.47 -34.28 -13.36
CA ALA A 462 -7.35 -34.34 -12.41
C ALA A 462 -7.40 -33.09 -11.52
N ILE A 463 -7.29 -33.29 -10.23
CA ILE A 463 -7.40 -32.24 -9.22
C ILE A 463 -6.03 -31.93 -8.60
N GLU A 464 -5.85 -30.67 -8.17
CA GLU A 464 -4.66 -30.21 -7.45
C GLU A 464 -3.35 -30.60 -8.16
N ARG A 465 -3.34 -30.43 -9.49
CA ARG A 465 -2.21 -30.89 -10.30
C ARG A 465 -1.02 -29.94 -10.18
N ASN A 466 0.04 -30.44 -9.58
CA ASN A 466 1.30 -29.70 -9.49
C ASN A 466 2.17 -30.01 -10.72
N ILE A 467 2.30 -29.03 -11.61
CA ILE A 467 3.16 -29.10 -12.80
C ILE A 467 4.50 -28.46 -12.47
N ARG A 468 5.58 -29.20 -12.67
CA ARG A 468 6.96 -28.78 -12.44
C ARG A 468 7.83 -29.21 -13.63
N ASN A 469 9.04 -28.67 -13.67
CA ASN A 469 10.05 -28.99 -14.70
C ASN A 469 9.59 -28.69 -16.13
N VAL A 470 8.79 -27.65 -16.30
CA VAL A 470 8.47 -27.07 -17.60
C VAL A 470 9.47 -25.98 -17.90
N VAL A 471 10.06 -25.98 -19.09
CA VAL A 471 11.00 -24.94 -19.54
C VAL A 471 10.45 -24.30 -20.81
N VAL A 472 10.32 -22.97 -20.79
CA VAL A 472 9.84 -22.18 -21.93
C VAL A 472 10.82 -21.04 -22.16
N ASN A 473 11.38 -20.93 -23.37
CA ASN A 473 12.41 -19.96 -23.72
C ASN A 473 13.58 -19.91 -22.71
N GLY A 474 14.00 -21.08 -22.20
CA GLY A 474 15.06 -21.18 -21.18
C GLY A 474 14.61 -20.85 -19.74
N VAL A 475 13.36 -20.47 -19.52
CA VAL A 475 12.84 -20.14 -18.20
C VAL A 475 12.18 -21.34 -17.54
N PRO A 476 12.62 -21.77 -16.34
CA PRO A 476 11.99 -22.86 -15.61
C PRO A 476 10.67 -22.38 -14.98
N LEU A 477 9.59 -23.08 -15.31
CA LEU A 477 8.25 -22.76 -14.86
C LEU A 477 7.66 -23.83 -13.94
N LYS A 478 6.78 -23.41 -13.02
CA LYS A 478 5.97 -24.27 -12.19
C LYS A 478 4.59 -23.66 -11.93
N GLY A 479 3.63 -24.52 -11.65
CA GLY A 479 2.29 -24.08 -11.25
C GLY A 479 1.49 -25.21 -10.61
N LYS A 480 0.54 -24.83 -9.78
CA LYS A 480 -0.46 -25.72 -9.20
C LYS A 480 -1.81 -25.31 -9.80
N LEU A 481 -2.51 -26.28 -10.38
CA LEU A 481 -3.78 -26.08 -11.03
C LEU A 481 -4.86 -26.79 -10.22
N ASP A 482 -5.95 -26.10 -9.92
CA ASP A 482 -7.02 -26.63 -9.06
C ASP A 482 -7.69 -27.85 -9.68
N LYS A 483 -8.12 -27.72 -10.94
CA LYS A 483 -8.77 -28.82 -11.65
C LYS A 483 -8.46 -28.78 -13.15
N LEU A 484 -8.19 -29.94 -13.73
CA LEU A 484 -8.09 -30.17 -15.17
C LEU A 484 -9.26 -31.07 -15.60
N GLU A 485 -10.01 -30.65 -16.58
CA GLU A 485 -11.11 -31.43 -17.20
C GLU A 485 -10.65 -31.92 -18.56
N PHE A 486 -10.83 -33.21 -18.84
CA PHE A 486 -10.27 -33.84 -20.02
C PHE A 486 -11.36 -34.24 -21.03
N ASP A 487 -11.06 -33.98 -22.29
CA ASP A 487 -11.69 -34.60 -23.46
C ASP A 487 -10.56 -35.17 -24.33
N GLY A 488 -10.19 -36.42 -24.08
CA GLY A 488 -9.01 -37.05 -24.63
C GLY A 488 -7.72 -36.36 -24.19
N LYS A 489 -7.02 -35.73 -25.13
CA LYS A 489 -5.82 -34.91 -24.84
C LYS A 489 -6.12 -33.41 -24.64
N MET A 490 -7.34 -33.01 -24.98
CA MET A 490 -7.78 -31.61 -24.80
C MET A 490 -8.12 -31.36 -23.35
N VAL A 491 -7.68 -30.21 -22.83
CA VAL A 491 -7.81 -29.87 -21.42
C VAL A 491 -8.49 -28.52 -21.27
N ASN A 492 -9.56 -28.47 -20.44
CA ASN A 492 -10.08 -27.24 -19.87
C ASN A 492 -9.48 -27.08 -18.47
N VAL A 493 -8.79 -25.97 -18.21
CA VAL A 493 -8.24 -25.68 -16.88
C VAL A 493 -9.29 -24.91 -16.10
N VAL A 494 -9.71 -25.43 -14.95
CA VAL A 494 -10.66 -24.75 -14.07
C VAL A 494 -9.95 -24.28 -12.81
N ASP A 495 -10.12 -23.01 -12.49
CA ASP A 495 -9.58 -22.35 -11.30
C ASP A 495 -10.74 -21.74 -10.49
N TYR A 496 -10.88 -22.16 -9.26
CA TYR A 496 -11.96 -21.69 -8.39
C TYR A 496 -11.63 -20.33 -7.78
N LYS A 497 -12.63 -19.44 -7.76
CA LYS A 497 -12.49 -18.10 -7.20
C LYS A 497 -13.54 -17.86 -6.12
N THR A 498 -13.09 -17.35 -4.98
CA THR A 498 -13.94 -16.73 -3.98
C THR A 498 -13.90 -15.21 -4.17
N GLY A 499 -15.05 -14.57 -4.03
CA GLY A 499 -15.23 -13.13 -4.23
C GLY A 499 -16.16 -12.79 -5.40
N ASP A 500 -16.47 -11.50 -5.49
CA ASP A 500 -17.46 -10.96 -6.42
C ASP A 500 -17.00 -11.08 -7.89
N PRO A 501 -17.72 -11.86 -8.74
CA PRO A 501 -17.35 -12.02 -10.14
C PRO A 501 -17.45 -10.74 -10.98
N GLU A 502 -18.21 -9.73 -10.56
CA GLU A 502 -18.32 -8.45 -11.26
C GLU A 502 -17.02 -7.64 -11.13
N LYS A 503 -16.38 -7.69 -9.94
CA LYS A 503 -15.09 -7.03 -9.68
C LYS A 503 -13.91 -7.69 -10.39
N ALA A 504 -14.10 -8.89 -10.92
CA ALA A 504 -13.05 -9.62 -11.64
C ALA A 504 -12.90 -9.20 -13.12
N ALA A 505 -13.81 -8.39 -13.67
CA ALA A 505 -13.84 -8.06 -15.09
C ALA A 505 -12.52 -7.44 -15.60
N GLU A 506 -11.95 -6.47 -14.87
CA GLU A 506 -10.67 -5.86 -15.23
C GLU A 506 -9.49 -6.82 -15.12
N LYS A 507 -9.54 -7.74 -14.14
CA LYS A 507 -8.48 -8.75 -13.94
C LYS A 507 -8.47 -9.82 -15.03
N ILE A 508 -9.61 -10.06 -15.67
CA ILE A 508 -9.81 -11.06 -16.75
C ILE A 508 -9.44 -10.48 -18.12
N SER A 509 -9.41 -9.16 -18.26
CA SER A 509 -9.17 -8.49 -19.54
C SER A 509 -7.72 -8.64 -20.00
N GLY A 510 -7.52 -8.92 -21.30
CA GLY A 510 -6.21 -8.87 -21.94
C GLY A 510 -5.62 -7.45 -21.99
N PRO A 511 -4.46 -7.26 -22.63
CA PRO A 511 -3.82 -5.96 -22.76
C PRO A 511 -4.72 -4.91 -23.40
N THR A 512 -4.72 -3.71 -22.82
CA THR A 512 -5.45 -2.54 -23.32
C THR A 512 -4.55 -1.30 -23.29
N ALA A 513 -4.96 -0.21 -23.94
CA ALA A 513 -4.21 1.06 -23.87
C ALA A 513 -4.03 1.58 -22.42
N LYS A 514 -4.99 1.29 -21.52
CA LYS A 514 -4.92 1.66 -20.10
C LYS A 514 -4.13 0.66 -19.25
N ASN A 515 -4.13 -0.60 -19.64
CA ASN A 515 -3.40 -1.67 -18.96
C ASN A 515 -2.63 -2.51 -20.00
N PRO A 516 -1.48 -2.05 -20.46
CA PRO A 516 -0.73 -2.72 -21.53
C PRO A 516 -0.17 -4.10 -21.12
N LEU A 517 -0.07 -4.38 -19.85
CA LEU A 517 0.37 -5.67 -19.33
C LEU A 517 -0.75 -6.72 -19.24
N GLY A 518 -2.01 -6.31 -19.38
CA GLY A 518 -3.17 -7.16 -19.16
C GLY A 518 -3.49 -7.39 -17.67
N GLY A 519 -4.62 -8.01 -17.39
CA GLY A 519 -5.06 -8.31 -16.03
C GLY A 519 -4.44 -9.59 -15.47
N ASP A 520 -4.38 -9.70 -14.14
CA ASP A 520 -3.74 -10.81 -13.44
C ASP A 520 -4.40 -12.17 -13.71
N TYR A 521 -5.72 -12.21 -13.81
CA TYR A 521 -6.44 -13.45 -14.11
C TYR A 521 -6.28 -13.86 -15.58
N TRP A 522 -6.31 -12.88 -16.50
CA TRP A 522 -5.98 -13.15 -17.90
C TRP A 522 -4.58 -13.76 -18.03
N ARG A 523 -3.59 -13.16 -17.38
CA ARG A 523 -2.21 -13.66 -17.38
C ARG A 523 -2.10 -15.04 -16.72
N GLN A 524 -2.85 -15.27 -15.63
CA GLN A 524 -2.94 -16.57 -14.97
C GLN A 524 -3.49 -17.64 -15.93
N ALA A 525 -4.56 -17.32 -16.66
CA ALA A 525 -5.17 -18.24 -17.63
C ALA A 525 -4.20 -18.64 -18.74
N VAL A 526 -3.52 -17.65 -19.32
CA VAL A 526 -2.52 -17.87 -20.39
C VAL A 526 -1.29 -18.64 -19.85
N PHE A 527 -0.83 -18.32 -18.66
CA PHE A 527 0.27 -19.02 -18.00
C PHE A 527 -0.07 -20.50 -17.76
N TYR A 528 -1.29 -20.80 -17.34
CA TYR A 528 -1.76 -22.19 -17.18
C TYR A 528 -1.79 -22.94 -18.50
N LYS A 529 -2.24 -22.30 -19.58
CA LYS A 529 -2.16 -22.89 -20.92
C LYS A 529 -0.72 -23.19 -21.29
N ILE A 530 0.21 -22.27 -21.11
CA ILE A 530 1.64 -22.47 -21.39
C ILE A 530 2.17 -23.65 -20.58
N LEU A 531 1.85 -23.77 -19.30
CA LEU A 531 2.28 -24.90 -18.47
C LEU A 531 1.76 -26.24 -18.97
N VAL A 532 0.47 -26.32 -19.32
CA VAL A 532 -0.16 -27.58 -19.78
C VAL A 532 0.37 -28.00 -21.13
N ASP A 533 0.47 -27.08 -22.09
CA ASP A 533 0.91 -27.35 -23.46
C ASP A 533 2.41 -27.78 -23.53
N HIS A 534 3.25 -27.29 -22.61
CA HIS A 534 4.66 -27.63 -22.54
C HIS A 534 4.97 -28.75 -21.51
N TYR A 535 3.92 -29.39 -20.96
CA TYR A 535 4.11 -30.53 -20.07
C TYR A 535 4.30 -31.83 -20.89
N GLU A 536 5.50 -32.01 -21.41
CA GLU A 536 5.86 -33.02 -22.41
C GLU A 536 5.51 -34.47 -22.01
N GLN A 537 5.52 -34.79 -20.71
CA GLN A 537 5.25 -36.15 -20.19
C GLN A 537 3.85 -36.68 -20.54
N ARG A 538 2.89 -35.82 -20.88
CA ARG A 538 1.50 -36.18 -21.06
C ARG A 538 0.93 -35.86 -22.45
N GLY A 539 1.53 -34.92 -23.18
CA GLY A 539 1.05 -34.46 -24.49
C GLY A 539 -0.36 -33.83 -24.43
N TRP A 540 -0.67 -33.14 -23.35
CA TRP A 540 -1.90 -32.40 -23.14
C TRP A 540 -1.92 -31.11 -23.94
N GLN A 541 -3.11 -30.64 -24.33
CA GLN A 541 -3.30 -29.36 -24.98
C GLN A 541 -4.43 -28.59 -24.28
N ALA A 542 -4.10 -27.47 -23.64
CA ALA A 542 -5.10 -26.63 -23.02
C ALA A 542 -5.85 -25.83 -24.08
N VAL A 543 -7.15 -26.04 -24.17
CA VAL A 543 -8.06 -25.36 -25.10
C VAL A 543 -8.70 -24.14 -24.51
N SER A 544 -8.84 -24.10 -23.18
CA SER A 544 -9.45 -22.98 -22.44
C SER A 544 -9.04 -23.00 -20.98
N THR A 545 -9.17 -21.85 -20.35
CA THR A 545 -9.15 -21.70 -18.89
C THR A 545 -10.47 -21.10 -18.44
N GLU A 546 -11.05 -21.64 -17.39
CA GLU A 546 -12.32 -21.22 -16.83
C GLU A 546 -12.15 -20.81 -15.37
N PHE A 547 -12.58 -19.60 -15.04
CA PHE A 547 -12.69 -19.15 -13.65
C PHE A 547 -14.11 -19.43 -13.14
N ASP A 548 -14.22 -20.37 -12.22
CA ASP A 548 -15.49 -20.78 -11.60
C ASP A 548 -15.66 -20.04 -10.28
N PHE A 549 -16.61 -19.09 -10.24
CA PHE A 549 -16.87 -18.27 -9.06
C PHE A 549 -17.85 -18.98 -8.14
N VAL A 550 -17.36 -19.40 -6.98
CA VAL A 550 -18.14 -20.12 -5.96
C VAL A 550 -19.12 -19.19 -5.24
N GLU A 551 -18.85 -17.89 -5.22
CA GLU A 551 -19.76 -16.88 -4.69
C GLU A 551 -20.67 -16.36 -5.81
N PRO A 552 -22.01 -16.30 -5.56
CA PRO A 552 -22.94 -15.77 -6.56
C PRO A 552 -22.83 -14.25 -6.69
N THR A 553 -23.34 -13.71 -7.80
CA THR A 553 -23.56 -12.28 -7.98
C THR A 553 -24.62 -11.76 -7.01
N LYS A 554 -24.80 -10.44 -6.96
CA LYS A 554 -25.89 -9.80 -6.19
C LYS A 554 -27.30 -10.28 -6.62
N GLN A 555 -27.42 -10.72 -7.87
CA GLN A 555 -28.63 -11.32 -8.43
C GLN A 555 -28.79 -12.81 -8.10
N LYS A 556 -27.90 -13.39 -7.29
CA LYS A 556 -27.81 -14.81 -6.94
C LYS A 556 -27.51 -15.73 -8.13
N GLU A 557 -26.81 -15.23 -9.14
CA GLU A 557 -26.37 -16.02 -10.30
C GLU A 557 -24.91 -16.46 -10.11
N TYR A 558 -24.62 -17.73 -10.34
CA TYR A 558 -23.27 -18.26 -10.40
C TYR A 558 -22.65 -17.99 -11.76
N GLN A 559 -21.40 -17.57 -11.78
CA GLN A 559 -20.71 -17.25 -13.03
C GLN A 559 -19.49 -18.12 -13.24
N ARG A 560 -19.41 -18.71 -14.44
CA ARG A 560 -18.23 -19.37 -14.96
C ARG A 560 -17.70 -18.54 -16.13
N LYS A 561 -16.50 -17.98 -15.97
CA LYS A 561 -15.90 -17.11 -16.98
C LYS A 561 -14.82 -17.87 -17.74
N LYS A 562 -15.20 -18.38 -18.91
CA LYS A 562 -14.30 -19.10 -19.80
C LYS A 562 -13.49 -18.10 -20.63
N ILE A 563 -12.17 -18.22 -20.58
CA ILE A 563 -11.24 -17.41 -21.36
C ILE A 563 -10.76 -18.25 -22.53
N VAL A 564 -11.06 -17.77 -23.74
CA VAL A 564 -10.51 -18.30 -24.98
C VAL A 564 -9.16 -17.62 -25.20
N ILE A 565 -8.09 -18.40 -25.21
CA ILE A 565 -6.72 -17.91 -25.30
C ILE A 565 -6.27 -18.00 -26.75
N ASN A 566 -5.95 -16.85 -27.34
CA ASN A 566 -5.44 -16.76 -28.70
C ASN A 566 -3.92 -17.00 -28.76
N PRO A 567 -3.34 -17.39 -29.90
CA PRO A 567 -1.90 -17.53 -30.04
C PRO A 567 -1.11 -16.26 -29.69
N THR A 568 -1.66 -15.09 -30.01
CA THR A 568 -1.06 -13.79 -29.65
C THR A 568 -0.99 -13.58 -28.15
N ASP A 569 -1.98 -14.03 -27.38
CA ASP A 569 -1.97 -13.94 -25.91
C ASP A 569 -0.83 -14.79 -25.33
N VAL A 570 -0.60 -15.97 -25.91
CA VAL A 570 0.47 -16.87 -25.49
C VAL A 570 1.84 -16.22 -25.71
N GLU A 571 2.06 -15.60 -26.88
CA GLU A 571 3.32 -14.94 -27.18
C GLU A 571 3.56 -13.73 -26.26
N ILE A 572 2.55 -12.90 -26.01
CA ILE A 572 2.66 -11.76 -25.07
C ILE A 572 3.10 -12.24 -23.66
N VAL A 573 2.47 -13.31 -23.16
CA VAL A 573 2.83 -13.80 -21.81
C VAL A 573 4.19 -14.50 -21.81
N LYS A 574 4.59 -15.19 -22.88
CA LYS A 574 5.95 -15.72 -23.02
C LYS A 574 6.99 -14.60 -23.03
N GLU A 575 6.73 -13.50 -23.72
CA GLU A 575 7.60 -12.31 -23.71
C GLU A 575 7.70 -11.72 -22.30
N GLN A 576 6.58 -11.59 -21.59
CA GLN A 576 6.57 -11.13 -20.19
C GLN A 576 7.39 -12.05 -19.28
N ILE A 577 7.23 -13.37 -19.43
CA ILE A 577 8.00 -14.38 -18.68
C ILE A 577 9.50 -14.22 -18.94
N THR A 578 9.89 -14.13 -20.21
CA THR A 578 11.31 -14.03 -20.61
C THR A 578 11.91 -12.71 -20.12
N MET A 579 11.25 -11.58 -20.37
CA MET A 579 11.70 -10.26 -19.92
C MET A 579 11.87 -10.21 -18.40
N VAL A 580 10.89 -10.69 -17.64
CA VAL A 580 10.95 -10.69 -16.18
C VAL A 580 12.05 -11.62 -15.67
N TRP A 581 12.22 -12.78 -16.31
CA TRP A 581 13.29 -13.70 -15.96
C TRP A 581 14.68 -13.09 -16.17
N GLU A 582 14.93 -12.47 -17.33
CA GLU A 582 16.19 -11.78 -17.63
C GLU A 582 16.49 -10.68 -16.60
N LYS A 583 15.49 -9.89 -16.26
CA LYS A 583 15.61 -8.85 -15.23
C LYS A 583 15.91 -9.43 -13.85
N ILE A 584 15.26 -10.52 -13.46
CA ILE A 584 15.53 -11.21 -12.19
C ILE A 584 16.97 -11.75 -12.18
N GLN A 585 17.44 -12.36 -13.27
CA GLN A 585 18.82 -12.86 -13.37
C GLN A 585 19.84 -11.72 -13.37
N ALA A 586 19.51 -10.58 -13.97
CA ALA A 586 20.30 -9.35 -13.91
C ALA A 586 20.21 -8.62 -12.56
N LYS A 587 19.45 -9.16 -11.58
CA LYS A 587 19.21 -8.57 -10.26
C LYS A 587 18.51 -7.19 -10.30
N ASP A 588 17.75 -6.93 -11.36
CA ASP A 588 16.97 -5.69 -11.54
C ASP A 588 15.66 -5.76 -10.75
N PHE A 589 15.72 -5.81 -9.41
CA PHE A 589 14.55 -5.83 -8.52
C PHE A 589 14.74 -4.98 -7.25
N TYR A 590 15.80 -4.21 -7.16
CA TYR A 590 16.07 -3.32 -6.04
C TYR A 590 15.44 -1.94 -6.20
N THR A 591 14.98 -1.61 -7.40
CA THR A 591 14.34 -0.33 -7.72
C THR A 591 12.83 -0.47 -7.78
N GLY A 592 12.08 0.39 -7.08
CA GLY A 592 10.63 0.37 -7.03
C GLY A 592 9.96 0.85 -8.33
N CYS A 593 8.65 0.60 -8.46
CA CYS A 593 7.85 1.06 -9.60
C CYS A 593 7.59 2.58 -9.62
N GLY A 594 7.79 3.27 -8.49
CA GLY A 594 7.58 4.72 -8.34
C GLY A 594 6.12 5.17 -8.22
N LYS A 595 5.13 4.27 -8.30
CA LYS A 595 3.72 4.63 -8.17
C LYS A 595 3.43 5.14 -6.75
N ALA A 596 2.63 6.20 -6.63
CA ALA A 596 2.32 6.84 -5.35
C ALA A 596 1.50 5.94 -4.41
N ASP A 597 0.70 5.05 -4.95
CA ASP A 597 -0.15 4.09 -4.22
C ASP A 597 0.53 2.73 -3.98
N CYS A 598 1.76 2.55 -4.44
CA CYS A 598 2.48 1.29 -4.25
C CYS A 598 2.92 1.11 -2.79
N HIS A 599 2.41 0.07 -2.15
CA HIS A 599 2.73 -0.28 -0.76
C HIS A 599 4.25 -0.38 -0.53
N TRP A 600 4.98 -1.15 -1.34
CA TRP A 600 6.41 -1.39 -1.15
C TRP A 600 7.30 -0.19 -1.45
N CYS A 601 6.93 0.64 -2.44
CA CYS A 601 7.63 1.91 -2.65
C CYS A 601 7.44 2.86 -1.46
N ASN A 602 6.23 2.92 -0.92
CA ASN A 602 5.93 3.73 0.25
C ASN A 602 6.60 3.18 1.52
N PHE A 603 6.64 1.85 1.69
CA PHE A 603 7.39 1.20 2.76
C PHE A 603 8.87 1.63 2.75
N VAL A 604 9.55 1.53 1.61
CA VAL A 604 10.97 1.93 1.48
C VAL A 604 11.17 3.41 1.80
N LYS A 605 10.29 4.29 1.31
CA LYS A 605 10.35 5.73 1.57
C LYS A 605 10.09 6.07 3.05
N THR A 606 9.07 5.46 3.64
CA THR A 606 8.66 5.75 5.03
C THR A 606 9.72 5.33 6.04
N HIS A 607 10.43 4.23 5.76
CA HIS A 607 11.45 3.69 6.65
C HIS A 607 12.89 4.10 6.28
N GLN A 608 13.05 5.04 5.34
CA GLN A 608 14.36 5.56 4.91
C GLN A 608 15.32 4.44 4.47
N LEU A 609 14.79 3.40 3.83
CA LEU A 609 15.56 2.27 3.33
C LEU A 609 16.15 2.53 1.94
N ALA A 610 15.80 3.66 1.32
CA ALA A 610 16.36 4.05 0.03
C ALA A 610 17.85 4.40 0.19
N VAL A 611 18.66 3.92 -0.73
CA VAL A 611 20.05 4.37 -0.87
C VAL A 611 20.01 5.80 -1.37
N GLU A 612 20.61 6.73 -0.65
CA GLU A 612 20.84 8.08 -1.17
C GLU A 612 21.80 7.96 -2.36
N LEU A 613 21.33 8.34 -3.52
CA LEU A 613 22.21 8.50 -4.69
C LEU A 613 23.16 9.66 -4.34
N HIS A 614 24.37 9.34 -3.90
CA HIS A 614 25.46 10.28 -3.97
C HIS A 614 25.63 10.62 -5.46
N THR A 615 25.19 11.81 -5.84
CA THR A 615 25.67 12.44 -7.06
C THR A 615 27.19 12.48 -6.91
N LEU A 616 27.87 11.67 -7.71
CA LEU A 616 29.30 11.81 -7.91
C LEU A 616 29.48 13.21 -8.49
N GLU A 617 29.77 14.21 -7.63
CA GLU A 617 30.46 15.41 -8.05
C GLU A 617 31.81 14.91 -8.57
N GLU A 618 31.98 15.00 -9.89
CA GLU A 618 33.26 14.87 -10.54
C GLU A 618 34.19 15.86 -9.84
N GLU A 619 35.10 15.36 -9.03
CA GLU A 619 36.31 16.09 -8.67
C GLU A 619 37.07 16.36 -9.98
N GLU A 620 36.77 17.47 -10.64
CA GLU A 620 37.69 18.05 -11.61
C GLU A 620 38.98 18.38 -10.86
N GLY A 621 39.93 17.49 -11.03
CA GLY A 621 41.28 17.69 -10.56
C GLY A 621 41.86 18.97 -11.13
N THR A 622 41.99 19.97 -10.30
CA THR A 622 42.91 21.08 -10.56
C THR A 622 44.34 20.55 -10.45
N SER A 623 44.88 20.13 -11.59
CA SER A 623 46.32 20.08 -11.77
C SER A 623 46.80 21.54 -11.92
N GLY A 624 47.28 22.10 -10.83
CA GLY A 624 48.03 23.35 -10.85
C GLY A 624 49.48 23.11 -11.21
N ASP A 625 49.97 23.90 -12.12
CA ASP A 625 51.36 24.29 -12.23
C ASP A 625 51.67 25.38 -11.21
#